data_e0176ffb8279e4befbcdea4d5b77f9ab
#
_entry.id   e0176ffb8279e4befbcdea4d5b77f9ab
#
_cell.length_a   1.000
_cell.length_b   1.000
_cell.length_c   1.000
_cell.angle_alpha   90.00
_cell.angle_beta   90.00
_cell.angle_gamma   90.00
#
_symmetry.space_group_name_H-M   'P 1'
#
loop_
_entity.id
_entity.type
_entity.pdbx_description
1 polymer ?
#
loop_
_entity_poly.entity_id
_entity_poly.type
_entity_poly.pdbx_seq_one_letter_code
_entity_poly.pdbx_strand_id
1 'polypeptide(L)'
;MSENLFGLTVATDKGLDDLQCQRLLSENRRYQEVMLQYRCALKALESRLEILNEEFSLRHDRNPIESMKSRLKSPSSIMNKMQKRGLSLDFPTMQANIMDIAGVRVICSFEEDVFFLAKCLKKQSDIEIITEKDYISHPKPNGYRSLHLTIRLPVFFAEKEIHVSVEIQLRTIAMDFWASLEHTIRYKKNLPINAEVETELKECADSSREWDSKMEHLLHILT
;
A
#
# COMPACT_ATOMS: atom_id res chain seq x y z
N MET A 1 19.84 -17.15 21.59
CA MET A 1 19.72 -17.65 20.21
C MET A 1 18.46 -17.02 19.61
N SER A 2 18.60 -16.06 18.74
CA SER A 2 17.45 -15.45 18.04
C SER A 2 16.96 -16.44 16.98
N GLU A 3 15.76 -16.97 17.17
CA GLU A 3 15.10 -17.74 16.12
C GLU A 3 14.90 -16.87 14.88
N ASN A 4 15.48 -17.30 13.76
CA ASN A 4 15.28 -16.67 12.45
C ASN A 4 13.80 -16.66 12.12
N LEU A 5 13.33 -15.58 11.48
CA LEU A 5 11.93 -15.31 11.07
C LEU A 5 11.28 -16.52 10.38
N PHE A 6 12.08 -17.42 9.82
CA PHE A 6 11.67 -18.48 8.93
C PHE A 6 12.23 -19.86 9.31
N GLY A 7 12.92 -20.02 10.47
CA GLY A 7 13.55 -21.28 10.84
C GLY A 7 14.62 -21.75 9.85
N LEU A 8 15.06 -20.88 8.96
CA LEU A 8 15.99 -21.18 7.89
C LEU A 8 17.40 -20.82 8.33
N THR A 9 18.27 -21.80 8.39
CA THR A 9 19.72 -21.57 8.27
C THR A 9 19.93 -21.04 6.85
N VAL A 10 20.17 -19.74 6.70
CA VAL A 10 20.48 -19.12 5.42
C VAL A 10 21.77 -19.73 4.91
N ALA A 11 21.66 -20.76 4.06
CA ALA A 11 22.74 -21.15 3.18
C ALA A 11 22.87 -19.99 2.17
N THR A 12 23.94 -19.26 2.31
CA THR A 12 24.37 -18.17 1.44
C THR A 12 24.43 -18.65 -0.01
N ASP A 13 23.98 -17.79 -0.93
CA ASP A 13 24.32 -17.72 -2.35
C ASP A 13 23.37 -18.24 -3.42
N LYS A 14 22.18 -18.75 -3.12
CA LYS A 14 21.11 -18.82 -4.15
C LYS A 14 19.81 -18.43 -3.47
N GLY A 15 19.23 -17.29 -3.88
CA GLY A 15 17.93 -16.86 -3.37
C GLY A 15 16.90 -17.97 -3.56
N LEU A 16 16.21 -18.35 -2.49
CA LEU A 16 15.05 -19.25 -2.54
C LEU A 16 14.02 -18.62 -3.48
N ASP A 17 13.47 -19.43 -4.40
CA ASP A 17 12.35 -18.97 -5.21
C ASP A 17 11.10 -18.74 -4.33
N ASP A 18 10.13 -17.97 -4.83
CA ASP A 18 8.89 -17.66 -4.11
C ASP A 18 8.14 -18.92 -3.68
N LEU A 19 8.21 -19.99 -4.46
CA LEU A 19 7.53 -21.25 -4.17
C LEU A 19 8.19 -22.01 -3.01
N GLN A 20 9.51 -22.00 -2.92
CA GLN A 20 10.25 -22.59 -1.81
C GLN A 20 10.06 -21.80 -0.52
N CYS A 21 10.11 -20.46 -0.60
CA CYS A 21 9.77 -19.59 0.53
C CYS A 21 8.34 -19.83 1.02
N GLN A 22 7.36 -19.91 0.12
CA GLN A 22 5.97 -20.16 0.49
C GLN A 22 5.76 -21.51 1.17
N ARG A 23 6.42 -22.59 0.71
CA ARG A 23 6.31 -23.92 1.33
C ARG A 23 6.89 -23.95 2.74
N LEU A 24 8.09 -23.44 2.92
CA LEU A 24 8.76 -23.42 4.22
C LEU A 24 8.02 -22.57 5.26
N LEU A 25 7.37 -21.50 4.80
CA LEU A 25 6.63 -20.58 5.67
C LEU A 25 5.21 -21.06 5.96
N SER A 26 4.58 -21.80 5.04
CA SER A 26 3.27 -22.41 5.30
C SER A 26 3.33 -23.44 6.43
N GLU A 27 4.50 -24.03 6.66
CA GLU A 27 4.76 -24.97 7.75
C GLU A 27 5.10 -24.28 9.09
N ASN A 28 5.41 -22.98 9.08
CA ASN A 28 5.75 -22.24 10.29
C ASN A 28 4.50 -21.61 10.94
N ARG A 29 3.98 -22.25 11.99
CA ARG A 29 2.80 -21.78 12.73
C ARG A 29 2.92 -20.33 13.21
N ARG A 30 4.09 -19.90 13.69
CA ARG A 30 4.32 -18.55 14.18
C ARG A 30 4.20 -17.49 13.05
N TYR A 31 4.70 -17.82 11.86
CA TYR A 31 4.51 -16.97 10.69
C TYR A 31 3.03 -16.83 10.34
N GLN A 32 2.28 -17.95 10.34
CA GLN A 32 0.86 -17.92 10.05
C GLN A 32 0.07 -17.10 11.07
N GLU A 33 0.41 -17.19 12.36
CA GLU A 33 -0.21 -16.39 13.43
C GLU A 33 0.04 -14.89 13.23
N VAL A 34 1.27 -14.49 12.89
CA VAL A 34 1.58 -13.09 12.58
C VAL A 34 0.87 -12.62 11.33
N MET A 35 0.87 -13.42 10.25
CA MET A 35 0.19 -13.04 9.01
C MET A 35 -1.34 -13.05 9.15
N LEU A 36 -1.90 -13.84 10.07
CA LEU A 36 -3.31 -13.76 10.43
C LEU A 36 -3.68 -12.36 10.97
N GLN A 37 -2.83 -11.77 11.81
CA GLN A 37 -3.05 -10.42 12.33
C GLN A 37 -3.19 -9.39 11.20
N TYR A 38 -2.29 -9.43 10.22
CA TYR A 38 -2.33 -8.54 9.06
C TYR A 38 -3.55 -8.79 8.16
N ARG A 39 -3.95 -10.06 7.95
CA ARG A 39 -5.19 -10.37 7.20
C ARG A 39 -6.43 -9.84 7.90
N CYS A 40 -6.50 -9.98 9.23
CA CYS A 40 -7.62 -9.45 10.01
C CYS A 40 -7.64 -7.92 10.00
N ALA A 41 -6.47 -7.26 10.06
CA ALA A 41 -6.37 -5.81 9.94
C ALA A 41 -6.84 -5.31 8.57
N LEU A 42 -6.50 -6.01 7.47
CA LEU A 42 -7.03 -5.69 6.14
C LEU A 42 -8.55 -5.78 6.11
N LYS A 43 -9.14 -6.88 6.59
CA LYS A 43 -10.60 -7.06 6.65
C LYS A 43 -11.27 -5.95 7.46
N ALA A 44 -10.69 -5.58 8.62
CA ALA A 44 -11.22 -4.52 9.44
C ALA A 44 -11.17 -3.15 8.74
N LEU A 45 -10.10 -2.86 7.99
CA LEU A 45 -9.97 -1.64 7.21
C LEU A 45 -10.88 -1.64 5.97
N GLU A 46 -10.95 -2.75 5.25
CA GLU A 46 -11.84 -2.93 4.09
C GLU A 46 -13.29 -2.67 4.49
N SER A 47 -13.77 -3.26 5.58
CA SER A 47 -15.12 -3.05 6.09
C SER A 47 -15.39 -1.56 6.42
N ARG A 48 -14.42 -0.83 6.99
CA ARG A 48 -14.56 0.61 7.25
C ARG A 48 -14.65 1.42 5.96
N LEU A 49 -13.84 1.09 4.97
CA LEU A 49 -13.87 1.75 3.67
C LEU A 49 -15.17 1.45 2.91
N GLU A 50 -15.69 0.23 3.02
CA GLU A 50 -17.01 -0.16 2.47
C GLU A 50 -18.14 0.64 3.12
N ILE A 51 -18.13 0.79 4.45
CA ILE A 51 -19.11 1.63 5.17
C ILE A 51 -19.05 3.08 4.69
N LEU A 52 -17.85 3.66 4.55
CA LEU A 52 -17.69 5.01 4.01
C LEU A 52 -18.20 5.10 2.57
N ASN A 53 -17.92 4.09 1.75
CA ASN A 53 -18.37 4.02 0.36
C ASN A 53 -19.91 3.99 0.26
N GLU A 54 -20.58 3.23 1.11
CA GLU A 54 -22.05 3.20 1.18
C GLU A 54 -22.62 4.53 1.68
N GLU A 55 -22.01 5.12 2.73
CA GLU A 55 -22.42 6.43 3.24
C GLU A 55 -22.30 7.53 2.17
N PHE A 56 -21.19 7.54 1.42
CA PHE A 56 -20.97 8.52 0.35
C PHE A 56 -21.96 8.35 -0.78
N SER A 57 -22.26 7.11 -1.18
CA SER A 57 -23.25 6.82 -2.22
C SER A 57 -24.66 7.29 -1.86
N LEU A 58 -24.98 7.35 -0.55
CA LEU A 58 -26.29 7.80 -0.08
C LEU A 58 -26.38 9.31 0.16
N ARG A 59 -25.27 9.93 0.64
CA ARG A 59 -25.31 11.32 1.17
C ARG A 59 -24.70 12.35 0.24
N HIS A 60 -23.97 11.93 -0.80
CA HIS A 60 -23.31 12.82 -1.74
C HIS A 60 -23.86 12.61 -3.13
N ASP A 61 -23.85 13.65 -3.96
CA ASP A 61 -24.30 13.58 -5.37
C ASP A 61 -23.47 12.63 -6.22
N ARG A 62 -22.22 12.35 -5.77
CA ARG A 62 -21.32 11.38 -6.37
C ARG A 62 -20.51 10.62 -5.32
N ASN A 63 -20.14 9.40 -5.63
CA ASN A 63 -19.24 8.61 -4.79
C ASN A 63 -17.78 8.94 -5.12
N PRO A 64 -16.97 9.36 -4.13
CA PRO A 64 -15.54 9.63 -4.34
C PRO A 64 -14.70 8.38 -4.58
N ILE A 65 -15.17 7.19 -4.15
CA ILE A 65 -14.42 5.93 -4.26
C ILE A 65 -14.83 5.17 -5.52
N GLU A 66 -13.88 4.99 -6.42
CA GLU A 66 -14.06 4.23 -7.67
C GLU A 66 -13.79 2.74 -7.47
N SER A 67 -12.69 2.41 -6.80
CA SER A 67 -12.34 1.01 -6.51
C SER A 67 -11.35 0.87 -5.36
N MET A 68 -11.31 -0.34 -4.77
CA MET A 68 -10.39 -0.69 -3.69
C MET A 68 -9.72 -2.02 -4.00
N LYS A 69 -8.43 -2.13 -3.66
CA LYS A 69 -7.66 -3.38 -3.75
C LYS A 69 -6.76 -3.52 -2.53
N SER A 70 -6.85 -4.64 -1.85
CA SER A 70 -5.95 -4.98 -0.76
C SER A 70 -4.91 -6.02 -1.17
N ARG A 71 -3.80 -6.03 -0.47
CA ARG A 71 -2.76 -7.04 -0.62
C ARG A 71 -1.98 -7.25 0.66
N LEU A 72 -1.52 -8.48 0.85
CA LEU A 72 -0.41 -8.79 1.73
C LEU A 72 0.89 -8.85 0.92
N LYS A 73 1.95 -8.32 1.48
CA LYS A 73 3.28 -8.41 0.90
C LYS A 73 3.76 -9.86 0.95
N SER A 74 4.36 -10.33 -0.15
CA SER A 74 4.90 -11.70 -0.19
C SER A 74 6.06 -11.86 0.79
N PRO A 75 6.30 -13.09 1.30
CA PRO A 75 7.41 -13.38 2.20
C PRO A 75 8.76 -12.95 1.64
N SER A 76 9.03 -13.26 0.37
CA SER A 76 10.25 -12.86 -0.32
C SER A 76 10.42 -11.33 -0.37
N SER A 77 9.33 -10.59 -0.63
CA SER A 77 9.34 -9.13 -0.64
C SER A 77 9.59 -8.53 0.75
N ILE A 78 9.09 -9.17 1.81
CA ILE A 78 9.37 -8.78 3.20
C ILE A 78 10.85 -8.98 3.50
N MET A 79 11.38 -10.19 3.23
CA MET A 79 12.79 -10.52 3.46
C MET A 79 13.73 -9.59 2.70
N ASN A 80 13.50 -9.42 1.40
CA ASN A 80 14.30 -8.52 0.57
C ASN A 80 14.30 -7.08 1.10
N LYS A 81 13.17 -6.60 1.61
CA LYS A 81 13.08 -5.25 2.19
C LYS A 81 13.85 -5.15 3.51
N MET A 82 13.76 -6.17 4.36
CA MET A 82 14.52 -6.23 5.62
C MET A 82 16.03 -6.29 5.36
N GLN A 83 16.49 -7.14 4.44
CA GLN A 83 17.89 -7.26 4.03
C GLN A 83 18.43 -5.94 3.46
N LYS A 84 17.72 -5.30 2.52
CA LYS A 84 18.11 -3.99 1.96
C LYS A 84 18.25 -2.90 3.01
N ARG A 85 17.56 -3.03 4.16
CA ARG A 85 17.65 -2.09 5.28
C ARG A 85 18.65 -2.52 6.35
N GLY A 86 19.34 -3.65 6.18
CA GLY A 86 20.28 -4.19 7.18
C GLY A 86 19.60 -4.63 8.47
N LEU A 87 18.32 -5.02 8.43
CA LEU A 87 17.55 -5.42 9.59
C LEU A 87 17.70 -6.91 9.88
N SER A 88 17.64 -7.28 11.16
CA SER A 88 17.61 -8.69 11.59
C SER A 88 16.30 -9.35 11.12
N LEU A 89 16.41 -10.62 10.67
CA LEU A 89 15.28 -11.39 10.13
C LEU A 89 14.51 -12.09 11.27
N ASP A 90 13.84 -11.30 12.11
CA ASP A 90 12.99 -11.77 13.20
C ASP A 90 11.62 -11.05 13.18
N PHE A 91 10.60 -11.65 13.81
CA PHE A 91 9.25 -11.11 13.81
C PHE A 91 9.12 -9.75 14.49
N PRO A 92 9.70 -9.52 15.69
CA PRO A 92 9.64 -8.20 16.32
C PRO A 92 10.25 -7.10 15.45
N THR A 93 11.40 -7.34 14.86
CA THR A 93 12.08 -6.38 13.96
C THR A 93 11.26 -6.16 12.69
N MET A 94 10.67 -7.20 12.12
CA MET A 94 9.75 -7.11 10.96
C MET A 94 8.57 -6.21 11.28
N GLN A 95 7.84 -6.51 12.38
CA GLN A 95 6.64 -5.77 12.77
C GLN A 95 6.94 -4.29 13.11
N ALA A 96 8.09 -4.03 13.71
CA ALA A 96 8.52 -2.67 14.08
C ALA A 96 8.95 -1.82 12.87
N ASN A 97 9.47 -2.43 11.79
CA ASN A 97 10.14 -1.69 10.71
C ASN A 97 9.46 -1.80 9.34
N ILE A 98 8.64 -2.83 9.10
CA ILE A 98 7.98 -3.06 7.81
C ILE A 98 6.49 -2.72 7.93
N MET A 99 6.14 -1.47 7.73
CA MET A 99 4.78 -0.95 7.92
C MET A 99 3.82 -1.26 6.75
N ASP A 100 4.32 -1.76 5.63
CA ASP A 100 3.58 -2.06 4.40
C ASP A 100 3.42 -3.57 4.14
N ILE A 101 3.39 -4.39 5.20
CA ILE A 101 3.08 -5.83 5.11
C ILE A 101 1.64 -6.02 4.64
N ALA A 102 0.73 -5.28 5.23
CA ALA A 102 -0.65 -5.16 4.79
C ALA A 102 -0.84 -3.80 4.10
N GLY A 103 -1.49 -3.77 2.95
CA GLY A 103 -1.73 -2.55 2.21
C GLY A 103 -3.09 -2.55 1.51
N VAL A 104 -3.75 -1.40 1.52
CA VAL A 104 -4.96 -1.14 0.74
C VAL A 104 -4.67 0.00 -0.23
N ARG A 105 -5.04 -0.19 -1.48
CA ARG A 105 -5.06 0.87 -2.49
C ARG A 105 -6.51 1.26 -2.73
N VAL A 106 -6.80 2.54 -2.60
CA VAL A 106 -8.10 3.13 -2.92
C VAL A 106 -7.90 4.07 -4.09
N ILE A 107 -8.72 3.89 -5.11
CA ILE A 107 -8.78 4.75 -6.29
C ILE A 107 -9.97 5.68 -6.12
N CYS A 108 -9.70 6.97 -6.23
CA CYS A 108 -10.69 8.02 -6.18
C CYS A 108 -10.86 8.66 -7.57
N SER A 109 -11.99 9.31 -7.80
CA SER A 109 -12.28 9.95 -9.08
C SER A 109 -11.41 11.20 -9.28
N PHE A 110 -11.24 12.04 -8.24
CA PHE A 110 -10.55 13.34 -8.30
C PHE A 110 -9.55 13.51 -7.16
N GLU A 111 -8.64 14.49 -7.29
CA GLU A 111 -7.65 14.79 -6.25
C GLU A 111 -8.30 15.24 -4.93
N GLU A 112 -9.35 16.07 -5.01
CA GLU A 112 -10.10 16.49 -3.82
C GLU A 112 -10.71 15.32 -3.06
N ASP A 113 -11.15 14.26 -3.76
CA ASP A 113 -11.71 13.05 -3.14
C ASP A 113 -10.65 12.27 -2.35
N VAL A 114 -9.40 12.24 -2.86
CA VAL A 114 -8.27 11.63 -2.16
C VAL A 114 -8.07 12.29 -0.80
N PHE A 115 -8.04 13.63 -0.77
CA PHE A 115 -7.85 14.37 0.49
C PHE A 115 -9.09 14.31 1.39
N PHE A 116 -10.28 14.32 0.81
CA PHE A 116 -11.54 14.16 1.55
C PHE A 116 -11.59 12.80 2.26
N LEU A 117 -11.33 11.70 1.56
CA LEU A 117 -11.31 10.36 2.14
C LEU A 117 -10.23 10.23 3.23
N ALA A 118 -9.03 10.77 2.99
CA ALA A 118 -7.97 10.81 4.00
C ALA A 118 -8.43 11.55 5.26
N LYS A 119 -9.14 12.67 5.12
CA LYS A 119 -9.72 13.43 6.25
C LYS A 119 -10.77 12.60 7.00
N CYS A 120 -11.61 11.85 6.30
CA CYS A 120 -12.60 10.97 6.93
C CYS A 120 -11.94 9.86 7.75
N LEU A 121 -10.90 9.22 7.21
CA LEU A 121 -10.14 8.19 7.93
C LEU A 121 -9.43 8.76 9.18
N LYS A 122 -8.84 9.95 9.08
CA LYS A 122 -8.17 10.61 10.21
C LYS A 122 -9.11 11.01 11.34
N LYS A 123 -10.43 11.13 11.09
CA LYS A 123 -11.44 11.44 12.10
C LYS A 123 -11.91 10.23 12.90
N GLN A 124 -11.61 9.00 12.43
CA GLN A 124 -12.00 7.81 13.16
C GLN A 124 -11.15 7.66 14.42
N SER A 125 -11.78 7.57 15.58
CA SER A 125 -11.11 7.64 16.90
C SER A 125 -10.21 6.43 17.20
N ASP A 126 -10.41 5.33 16.51
CA ASP A 126 -9.65 4.08 16.65
C ASP A 126 -8.57 3.89 15.58
N ILE A 127 -8.37 4.88 14.70
CA ILE A 127 -7.29 4.93 13.74
C ILE A 127 -6.20 5.88 14.22
N GLU A 128 -5.02 5.32 14.49
CA GLU A 128 -3.80 6.11 14.76
C GLU A 128 -3.03 6.34 13.45
N ILE A 129 -2.76 7.59 13.10
CA ILE A 129 -1.90 7.93 11.95
C ILE A 129 -0.44 7.89 12.39
N ILE A 130 0.34 6.93 11.87
CA ILE A 130 1.78 6.81 12.15
C ILE A 130 2.58 7.74 11.23
N THR A 131 2.29 7.72 9.93
CA THR A 131 2.92 8.61 8.95
C THR A 131 1.96 8.98 7.83
N GLU A 132 2.15 10.20 7.32
CA GLU A 132 1.49 10.68 6.11
C GLU A 132 2.56 11.16 5.12
N LYS A 133 2.49 10.71 3.87
CA LYS A 133 3.40 11.12 2.80
C LYS A 133 2.59 11.58 1.62
N ASP A 134 2.57 12.87 1.40
CA ASP A 134 1.88 13.50 0.30
C ASP A 134 2.81 13.61 -0.92
N TYR A 135 2.69 12.62 -1.80
CA TYR A 135 3.35 12.65 -3.11
C TYR A 135 2.44 13.24 -4.21
N ILE A 136 1.26 13.76 -3.85
CA ILE A 136 0.40 14.50 -4.78
C ILE A 136 0.92 15.93 -4.88
N SER A 137 1.02 16.61 -3.74
CA SER A 137 1.58 17.96 -3.65
C SER A 137 3.10 18.00 -3.88
N HIS A 138 3.80 16.93 -3.51
CA HIS A 138 5.25 16.78 -3.64
C HIS A 138 5.63 15.49 -4.38
N PRO A 139 5.47 15.45 -5.72
CA PRO A 139 5.74 14.26 -6.51
C PRO A 139 7.19 13.77 -6.38
N LYS A 140 7.39 12.46 -6.53
CA LYS A 140 8.75 11.92 -6.60
C LYS A 140 9.46 12.36 -7.88
N PRO A 141 10.80 12.29 -7.94
CA PRO A 141 11.56 12.71 -9.13
C PRO A 141 11.12 12.03 -10.42
N ASN A 142 10.66 10.77 -10.36
CA ASN A 142 10.13 10.03 -11.51
C ASN A 142 8.67 10.40 -11.89
N GLY A 143 8.06 11.37 -11.21
CA GLY A 143 6.68 11.79 -11.45
C GLY A 143 5.61 11.01 -10.69
N TYR A 144 5.98 10.02 -9.86
CA TYR A 144 5.02 9.27 -9.06
C TYR A 144 4.23 10.15 -8.12
N ARG A 145 2.90 10.02 -8.12
CA ARG A 145 1.94 10.70 -7.25
C ARG A 145 1.05 9.69 -6.51
N SER A 146 0.81 9.95 -5.24
CA SER A 146 -0.12 9.21 -4.38
C SER A 146 -0.11 9.84 -2.99
N LEU A 147 -1.20 9.80 -2.25
CA LEU A 147 -1.19 10.07 -0.81
C LEU A 147 -1.04 8.74 -0.07
N HIS A 148 0.00 8.60 0.74
CA HIS A 148 0.26 7.42 1.55
C HIS A 148 -0.03 7.72 3.02
N LEU A 149 -0.90 6.92 3.61
CA LEU A 149 -1.12 6.91 5.06
C LEU A 149 -0.60 5.57 5.61
N THR A 150 0.29 5.63 6.58
CA THR A 150 0.56 4.46 7.43
C THR A 150 -0.27 4.64 8.68
N ILE A 151 -1.19 3.73 8.90
CA ILE A 151 -2.09 3.76 10.05
C ILE A 151 -1.82 2.57 10.97
N ARG A 152 -2.28 2.69 12.19
CA ARG A 152 -2.42 1.57 13.13
C ARG A 152 -3.88 1.49 13.56
N LEU A 153 -4.47 0.30 13.50
CA LEU A 153 -5.85 0.07 13.87
C LEU A 153 -5.98 -1.16 14.79
N PRO A 154 -6.97 -1.20 15.70
CA PRO A 154 -7.22 -2.33 16.57
C PRO A 154 -7.81 -3.50 15.78
N VAL A 155 -7.38 -4.70 16.15
CA VAL A 155 -7.92 -5.97 15.70
C VAL A 155 -8.30 -6.79 16.93
N PHE A 156 -9.58 -7.15 17.02
CA PHE A 156 -10.12 -7.88 18.14
C PHE A 156 -10.13 -9.37 17.86
N PHE A 157 -9.38 -10.12 18.64
CA PHE A 157 -9.41 -11.59 18.67
C PHE A 157 -10.23 -12.05 19.87
N ALA A 158 -10.49 -13.36 19.96
CA ALA A 158 -11.33 -13.92 21.04
C ALA A 158 -10.85 -13.53 22.45
N GLU A 159 -9.54 -13.48 22.67
CA GLU A 159 -8.96 -13.27 24.00
C GLU A 159 -8.09 -12.00 24.13
N LYS A 160 -7.85 -11.30 23.01
CA LYS A 160 -6.95 -10.14 22.99
C LYS A 160 -7.29 -9.15 21.88
N GLU A 161 -7.00 -7.89 22.17
CA GLU A 161 -6.89 -6.83 21.19
C GLU A 161 -5.42 -6.65 20.82
N ILE A 162 -5.15 -6.44 19.54
CA ILE A 162 -3.84 -6.06 19.05
C ILE A 162 -3.96 -4.91 18.04
N HIS A 163 -2.93 -4.06 18.01
CA HIS A 163 -2.86 -2.96 17.07
C HIS A 163 -1.92 -3.32 15.91
N VAL A 164 -2.42 -3.24 14.69
CA VAL A 164 -1.69 -3.67 13.49
C VAL A 164 -1.51 -2.50 12.54
N SER A 165 -0.29 -2.36 12.01
CA SER A 165 0.02 -1.33 11.02
C SER A 165 -0.42 -1.75 9.62
N VAL A 166 -1.07 -0.83 8.88
CA VAL A 166 -1.49 -1.01 7.50
C VAL A 166 -1.13 0.24 6.70
N GLU A 167 -0.65 0.07 5.47
CA GLU A 167 -0.44 1.16 4.51
C GLU A 167 -1.70 1.37 3.68
N ILE A 168 -2.17 2.61 3.58
CA ILE A 168 -3.25 3.02 2.65
C ILE A 168 -2.61 3.89 1.57
N GLN A 169 -2.81 3.53 0.31
CA GLN A 169 -2.41 4.31 -0.86
C GLN A 169 -3.66 4.87 -1.52
N LEU A 170 -3.83 6.19 -1.45
CA LEU A 170 -4.93 6.91 -2.08
C LEU A 170 -4.42 7.55 -3.37
N ARG A 171 -5.14 7.34 -4.47
CA ARG A 171 -4.78 7.79 -5.81
C ARG A 171 -6.00 8.20 -6.60
N THR A 172 -5.83 9.03 -7.61
CA THR A 172 -6.81 9.16 -8.69
C THR A 172 -6.66 8.02 -9.69
N ILE A 173 -7.64 7.91 -10.59
CA ILE A 173 -7.59 6.97 -11.73
C ILE A 173 -6.32 7.20 -12.56
N ALA A 174 -5.99 8.46 -12.87
CA ALA A 174 -4.82 8.81 -13.67
C ALA A 174 -3.50 8.48 -12.94
N MET A 175 -3.42 8.71 -11.63
CA MET A 175 -2.28 8.32 -10.81
C MET A 175 -2.07 6.79 -10.80
N ASP A 176 -3.15 6.02 -10.68
CA ASP A 176 -3.04 4.55 -10.66
C ASP A 176 -2.72 3.97 -12.03
N PHE A 177 -3.27 4.55 -13.10
CA PHE A 177 -2.93 4.20 -14.49
C PHE A 177 -1.43 4.33 -14.71
N TRP A 178 -0.85 5.51 -14.46
CA TRP A 178 0.58 5.73 -14.64
C TRP A 178 1.43 4.81 -13.77
N ALA A 179 1.14 4.72 -12.46
CA ALA A 179 1.94 3.92 -11.52
C ALA A 179 1.91 2.42 -11.83
N SER A 180 0.80 1.91 -12.36
CA SER A 180 0.66 0.50 -12.75
C SER A 180 1.48 0.17 -13.99
N LEU A 181 1.51 1.06 -14.97
CA LEU A 181 2.29 0.89 -16.20
C LEU A 181 3.78 1.10 -15.96
N GLU A 182 4.17 2.12 -15.20
CA GLU A 182 5.57 2.35 -14.80
C GLU A 182 6.14 1.12 -14.11
N HIS A 183 5.42 0.56 -13.15
CA HIS A 183 5.84 -0.67 -12.48
C HIS A 183 5.99 -1.84 -13.47
N THR A 184 5.08 -1.98 -14.42
CA THR A 184 5.15 -3.04 -15.44
C THR A 184 6.37 -2.87 -16.34
N ILE A 185 6.67 -1.64 -16.78
CA ILE A 185 7.82 -1.34 -17.63
C ILE A 185 9.13 -1.62 -16.89
N ARG A 186 9.25 -1.18 -15.63
CA ARG A 186 10.47 -1.35 -14.82
C ARG A 186 10.76 -2.81 -14.44
N TYR A 187 9.74 -3.59 -14.09
CA TYR A 187 9.96 -4.88 -13.44
C TYR A 187 9.72 -6.10 -14.33
N LYS A 188 8.93 -5.99 -15.43
CA LYS A 188 8.63 -7.15 -16.28
C LYS A 188 9.70 -7.51 -17.30
N LYS A 189 10.66 -6.63 -17.62
CA LYS A 189 11.61 -6.90 -18.69
C LYS A 189 13.04 -7.16 -18.24
N ASN A 190 13.39 -7.04 -16.95
CA ASN A 190 14.77 -7.18 -16.44
C ASN A 190 15.83 -6.44 -17.29
N LEU A 191 15.40 -5.44 -18.06
CA LEU A 191 16.26 -4.64 -18.90
C LEU A 191 16.65 -3.37 -18.14
N PRO A 192 17.89 -2.91 -18.28
CA PRO A 192 18.28 -1.61 -17.74
C PRO A 192 17.45 -0.53 -18.43
N ILE A 193 16.78 0.29 -17.63
CA ILE A 193 16.05 1.45 -18.13
C ILE A 193 17.08 2.51 -18.50
N ASN A 194 17.06 2.95 -19.76
CA ASN A 194 17.91 4.03 -20.23
C ASN A 194 17.30 5.41 -19.89
N ALA A 195 18.09 6.46 -20.03
CA ALA A 195 17.65 7.83 -19.71
C ALA A 195 16.48 8.30 -20.58
N GLU A 196 16.36 7.83 -21.82
CA GLU A 196 15.27 8.14 -22.73
C GLU A 196 13.93 7.62 -22.18
N VAL A 197 13.86 6.35 -21.77
CA VAL A 197 12.66 5.76 -21.16
C VAL A 197 12.31 6.44 -19.84
N GLU A 198 13.30 6.87 -19.05
CA GLU A 198 13.03 7.64 -17.82
C GLU A 198 12.39 9.00 -18.11
N THR A 199 12.86 9.68 -19.16
CA THR A 199 12.30 10.96 -19.61
C THR A 199 10.88 10.78 -20.10
N GLU A 200 10.62 9.83 -20.99
CA GLU A 200 9.28 9.51 -21.50
C GLU A 200 8.29 9.15 -20.39
N LEU A 201 8.72 8.34 -19.42
CA LEU A 201 7.89 8.01 -18.23
C LEU A 201 7.55 9.24 -17.41
N LYS A 202 8.49 10.19 -17.29
CA LYS A 202 8.24 11.45 -16.57
C LYS A 202 7.26 12.34 -17.33
N GLU A 203 7.38 12.46 -18.65
CA GLU A 203 6.45 13.20 -19.51
C GLU A 203 5.03 12.60 -19.44
N CYS A 204 4.91 11.27 -19.44
CA CYS A 204 3.63 10.59 -19.21
C CYS A 204 3.03 10.91 -17.83
N ALA A 205 3.88 11.03 -16.78
CA ALA A 205 3.41 11.42 -15.45
C ALA A 205 2.88 12.86 -15.42
N ASP A 206 3.57 13.78 -16.10
CA ASP A 206 3.16 15.18 -16.20
C ASP A 206 1.85 15.31 -16.99
N SER A 207 1.70 14.60 -18.10
CA SER A 207 0.43 14.50 -18.85
C SER A 207 -0.71 13.94 -18.00
N SER A 208 -0.45 12.89 -17.22
CA SER A 208 -1.42 12.30 -16.28
C SER A 208 -1.89 13.34 -15.23
N ARG A 209 -1.00 14.20 -14.75
CA ARG A 209 -1.32 15.29 -13.84
C ARG A 209 -2.20 16.36 -14.50
N GLU A 210 -1.90 16.70 -15.74
CA GLU A 210 -2.73 17.67 -16.50
C GLU A 210 -4.16 17.13 -16.69
N TRP A 211 -4.32 15.85 -16.94
CA TRP A 211 -5.64 15.23 -17.06
C TRP A 211 -6.42 15.30 -15.75
N ASP A 212 -5.82 14.95 -14.62
CA ASP A 212 -6.46 15.11 -13.30
C ASP A 212 -6.98 16.55 -13.13
N SER A 213 -6.11 17.56 -13.32
CA SER A 213 -6.47 18.96 -13.15
C SER A 213 -7.56 19.44 -14.10
N LYS A 214 -7.55 19.00 -15.37
CA LYS A 214 -8.57 19.34 -16.36
C LYS A 214 -9.92 18.73 -16.02
N MET A 215 -9.94 17.46 -15.60
CA MET A 215 -11.17 16.77 -15.22
C MET A 215 -11.77 17.36 -13.94
N GLU A 216 -10.96 17.70 -12.95
CA GLU A 216 -11.42 18.37 -11.73
C GLU A 216 -11.98 19.78 -12.02
N HIS A 217 -11.33 20.54 -12.92
CA HIS A 217 -11.84 21.83 -13.37
C HIS A 217 -13.22 21.70 -14.06
N LEU A 218 -13.40 20.68 -14.92
CA LEU A 218 -14.71 20.42 -15.56
C LEU A 218 -15.79 20.08 -14.54
N LEU A 219 -15.46 19.33 -13.49
CA LEU A 219 -16.38 19.06 -12.39
C LEU A 219 -16.86 20.36 -11.74
N HIS A 220 -15.94 21.29 -11.41
CA HIS A 220 -16.28 22.57 -10.77
C HIS A 220 -17.05 23.55 -11.67
N ILE A 221 -17.04 23.36 -12.99
CA ILE A 221 -17.91 24.15 -13.91
C ILE A 221 -19.37 23.70 -13.84
N LEU A 222 -19.59 22.40 -13.50
CA LEU A 222 -20.91 21.77 -13.53
C LEU A 222 -21.61 21.79 -12.16
N THR A 223 -20.88 22.04 -11.09
CA THR A 223 -21.38 22.15 -9.71
C THR A 223 -21.47 23.61 -9.27
#